data_18e5e76f2e56feee491bf2f940897ff5
#
_entry.id   18e5e76f2e56feee491bf2f940897ff5
#
_cell.length_a   1.000
_cell.length_b   1.000
_cell.length_c   1.000
_cell.angle_alpha   90.00
_cell.angle_beta   90.00
_cell.angle_gamma   90.00
#
_symmetry.space_group_name_H-M   'P 1'
#
loop_
_entity.id
_entity.type
_entity.pdbx_description
1 polymer ?
#
loop_
_entity_poly.entity_id
_entity_poly.type
_entity_poly.pdbx_seq_one_letter_code
_entity_poly.pdbx_strand_id
1 'polypeptide(L)'
;MKKIVFILLSILALSCTSRELAVMSYNVGAFSKYEKYSLPDVADLIRQQGCDLVALNELDSCNRRHSDFQLQRLADELGGWQYAFASAFPFAGGAYGNGVVSALPIGQTFRLALPQGDGCEPRSVAIVETDRCVFASVHLDFMGEEAPLAQAKLINEWFLARYSGHEKPVLLCGDMNSLPNSPVISTLEEVWERLSPLSFTFSTEDPHACIDYIFSLKSAAPVKVTEARVLTEGSGNLSDHFPVFLKLRY
;
A
#
# COMPACT_ATOMS: atom_id res chain seq x y z
N MET A 1 -31.57 -55.77 -31.87
CA MET A 1 -30.76 -54.58 -32.13
C MET A 1 -30.62 -53.77 -30.83
N LYS A 2 -29.48 -53.84 -30.12
CA LYS A 2 -29.23 -53.10 -28.87
C LYS A 2 -28.64 -51.72 -29.23
N LYS A 3 -29.32 -50.63 -28.86
CA LYS A 3 -28.83 -49.28 -29.02
C LYS A 3 -27.87 -48.98 -27.87
N ILE A 4 -26.59 -48.74 -28.18
CA ILE A 4 -25.59 -48.27 -27.24
C ILE A 4 -25.70 -46.72 -27.22
N VAL A 5 -26.07 -46.18 -26.05
CA VAL A 5 -26.09 -44.73 -25.80
C VAL A 5 -24.71 -44.35 -25.25
N PHE A 6 -23.92 -43.61 -26.02
CA PHE A 6 -22.69 -42.99 -25.53
C PHE A 6 -23.05 -41.71 -24.77
N ILE A 7 -22.84 -41.72 -23.45
CA ILE A 7 -22.88 -40.51 -22.64
C ILE A 7 -21.51 -39.86 -22.73
N LEU A 8 -21.41 -38.73 -23.44
CA LEU A 8 -20.23 -37.86 -23.40
C LEU A 8 -20.23 -37.11 -22.07
N LEU A 9 -19.38 -37.51 -21.14
CA LEU A 9 -19.04 -36.67 -19.96
C LEU A 9 -18.09 -35.56 -20.42
N SER A 10 -18.59 -34.33 -20.58
CA SER A 10 -17.78 -33.16 -20.75
C SER A 10 -17.18 -32.77 -19.38
N ILE A 11 -15.92 -33.10 -19.17
CA ILE A 11 -15.13 -32.61 -18.04
C ILE A 11 -14.86 -31.13 -18.32
N LEU A 12 -15.59 -30.22 -17.67
CA LEU A 12 -15.20 -28.82 -17.57
C LEU A 12 -13.92 -28.79 -16.70
N ALA A 13 -12.77 -28.71 -17.34
CA ALA A 13 -11.53 -28.31 -16.66
C ALA A 13 -11.70 -26.86 -16.22
N LEU A 14 -12.00 -26.61 -14.95
CA LEU A 14 -11.82 -25.30 -14.35
C LEU A 14 -10.30 -24.98 -14.44
N SER A 15 -9.94 -24.25 -15.48
CA SER A 15 -8.60 -23.64 -15.54
C SER A 15 -8.54 -22.60 -14.42
N CYS A 16 -7.90 -22.96 -13.31
CA CYS A 16 -7.53 -22.03 -12.27
C CYS A 16 -6.41 -21.14 -12.86
N THR A 17 -6.78 -20.10 -13.60
CA THR A 17 -5.81 -19.10 -14.08
C THR A 17 -5.39 -18.29 -12.87
N SER A 18 -4.18 -18.54 -12.38
CA SER A 18 -3.58 -17.69 -11.34
C SER A 18 -3.51 -16.25 -11.85
N ARG A 19 -4.04 -15.31 -11.07
CA ARG A 19 -3.98 -13.88 -11.37
C ARG A 19 -2.69 -13.30 -10.80
N GLU A 20 -2.05 -12.41 -11.54
CA GLU A 20 -0.87 -11.69 -11.07
C GLU A 20 -1.28 -10.27 -10.65
N LEU A 21 -0.59 -9.72 -9.65
CA LEU A 21 -0.76 -8.37 -9.15
C LEU A 21 0.62 -7.78 -8.85
N ALA A 22 0.92 -6.62 -9.41
CA ALA A 22 2.14 -5.86 -9.13
C ALA A 22 1.81 -4.66 -8.25
N VAL A 23 2.39 -4.58 -7.06
CA VAL A 23 2.09 -3.56 -6.06
C VAL A 23 3.34 -2.87 -5.56
N MET A 24 3.20 -1.61 -5.15
CA MET A 24 4.27 -0.80 -4.59
C MET A 24 3.80 -0.08 -3.32
N SER A 25 4.69 0.07 -2.35
CA SER A 25 4.57 0.96 -1.20
C SER A 25 5.67 2.01 -1.27
N TYR A 26 5.32 3.30 -1.16
CA TYR A 26 6.30 4.37 -1.27
C TYR A 26 5.92 5.60 -0.43
N ASN A 27 6.76 5.95 0.54
CA ASN A 27 6.74 7.27 1.16
C ASN A 27 7.46 8.25 0.22
N VAL A 28 6.71 9.18 -0.37
CA VAL A 28 7.21 10.10 -1.42
C VAL A 28 7.67 11.45 -0.89
N GLY A 29 7.59 11.69 0.43
CA GLY A 29 8.06 12.92 1.05
C GLY A 29 7.48 14.18 0.42
N ALA A 30 6.19 14.20 0.13
CA ALA A 30 5.50 15.26 -0.60
C ALA A 30 6.16 15.59 -1.97
N PHE A 31 6.90 14.64 -2.56
CA PHE A 31 7.69 14.78 -3.78
C PHE A 31 8.71 15.94 -3.76
N SER A 32 9.09 16.40 -2.58
CA SER A 32 9.91 17.60 -2.40
C SER A 32 10.96 17.50 -1.28
N LYS A 33 11.44 16.26 -1.01
CA LYS A 33 12.53 16.06 -0.02
C LYS A 33 13.86 16.63 -0.50
N TYR A 34 14.07 16.68 -1.82
CA TYR A 34 15.25 17.23 -2.47
C TYR A 34 14.86 18.45 -3.32
N GLU A 35 15.83 19.15 -3.90
CA GLU A 35 15.61 20.38 -4.67
C GLU A 35 14.66 20.20 -5.86
N LYS A 36 14.71 19.02 -6.52
CA LYS A 36 13.86 18.71 -7.66
C LYS A 36 12.54 18.12 -7.19
N TYR A 37 11.41 18.68 -7.67
CA TYR A 37 10.10 18.09 -7.50
C TYR A 37 10.01 16.75 -8.24
N SER A 38 9.89 15.66 -7.49
CA SER A 38 10.12 14.30 -8.00
C SER A 38 8.88 13.60 -8.58
N LEU A 39 7.69 14.20 -8.55
CA LEU A 39 6.45 13.54 -8.99
C LEU A 39 6.51 12.94 -10.40
N PRO A 40 7.02 13.62 -11.45
CA PRO A 40 7.12 13.02 -12.78
C PRO A 40 8.05 11.81 -12.81
N ASP A 41 9.20 11.88 -12.10
CA ASP A 41 10.16 10.78 -12.06
C ASP A 41 9.60 9.57 -11.27
N VAL A 42 8.80 9.83 -10.22
CA VAL A 42 8.06 8.77 -9.50
C VAL A 42 7.02 8.12 -10.40
N ALA A 43 6.29 8.90 -11.22
CA ALA A 43 5.37 8.34 -12.21
C ALA A 43 6.08 7.43 -13.22
N ASP A 44 7.27 7.84 -13.70
CA ASP A 44 8.10 7.02 -14.59
C ASP A 44 8.57 5.73 -13.92
N LEU A 45 9.00 5.80 -12.66
CA LEU A 45 9.37 4.62 -11.87
C LEU A 45 8.20 3.64 -11.75
N ILE A 46 7.00 4.11 -11.42
CA ILE A 46 5.78 3.30 -11.31
C ILE A 46 5.47 2.59 -12.64
N ARG A 47 5.56 3.31 -13.77
CA ARG A 47 5.36 2.73 -15.12
C ARG A 47 6.41 1.67 -15.45
N GLN A 48 7.69 1.93 -15.16
CA GLN A 48 8.79 1.00 -15.42
C GLN A 48 8.65 -0.31 -14.64
N GLN A 49 8.10 -0.26 -13.41
CA GLN A 49 7.84 -1.45 -12.62
C GLN A 49 6.56 -2.19 -13.04
N GLY A 50 5.71 -1.57 -13.87
CA GLY A 50 4.44 -2.18 -14.31
C GLY A 50 3.47 -2.40 -13.16
N CYS A 51 3.38 -1.46 -12.23
CA CYS A 51 2.49 -1.56 -11.07
C CYS A 51 1.02 -1.55 -11.47
N ASP A 52 0.19 -2.32 -10.75
CA ASP A 52 -1.28 -2.25 -10.81
C ASP A 52 -1.83 -1.27 -9.75
N LEU A 53 -1.21 -1.26 -8.54
CA LEU A 53 -1.59 -0.40 -7.42
C LEU A 53 -0.34 0.12 -6.68
N VAL A 54 -0.42 1.37 -6.21
CA VAL A 54 0.64 1.97 -5.40
C VAL A 54 0.05 2.62 -4.16
N ALA A 55 0.56 2.24 -2.99
CA ALA A 55 0.31 2.90 -1.71
C ALA A 55 1.34 4.02 -1.52
N LEU A 56 0.86 5.21 -1.24
CA LEU A 56 1.65 6.43 -1.15
C LEU A 56 1.47 7.09 0.22
N ASN A 57 2.57 7.48 0.83
CA ASN A 57 2.60 8.22 2.08
C ASN A 57 3.15 9.63 1.86
N GLU A 58 2.87 10.53 2.80
CA GLU A 58 3.29 11.93 2.78
C GLU A 58 2.81 12.71 1.55
N LEU A 59 1.51 12.81 1.37
CA LEU A 59 0.90 13.53 0.27
C LEU A 59 0.29 14.86 0.72
N ASP A 60 0.59 15.93 -0.01
CA ASP A 60 -0.08 17.21 0.11
C ASP A 60 -1.31 17.32 -0.80
N SER A 61 -2.34 18.00 -0.31
CA SER A 61 -3.54 18.33 -1.05
C SER A 61 -3.88 19.79 -0.91
N CYS A 62 -3.62 20.57 -1.96
CA CYS A 62 -4.03 21.99 -2.11
C CYS A 62 -3.67 22.86 -0.90
N ASN A 63 -2.43 22.77 -0.39
CA ASN A 63 -1.97 23.56 0.74
C ASN A 63 -0.94 24.64 0.33
N ARG A 64 -0.45 25.44 1.29
CA ARG A 64 0.54 26.50 0.99
C ARG A 64 1.94 25.98 0.64
N ARG A 65 2.27 24.71 0.99
CA ARG A 65 3.54 24.08 0.59
C ARG A 65 3.46 23.65 -0.89
N HIS A 66 2.32 23.02 -1.28
CA HIS A 66 2.02 22.63 -2.65
C HIS A 66 0.57 22.98 -2.99
N SER A 67 0.37 23.84 -3.99
CA SER A 67 -0.96 24.32 -4.38
C SER A 67 -1.79 23.30 -5.14
N ASP A 68 -1.17 22.25 -5.68
CA ASP A 68 -1.80 21.17 -6.40
C ASP A 68 -2.23 20.02 -5.46
N PHE A 69 -3.19 19.22 -5.91
CA PHE A 69 -3.51 17.95 -5.28
C PHE A 69 -2.58 16.87 -5.83
N GLN A 70 -1.50 16.57 -5.10
CA GLN A 70 -0.42 15.72 -5.58
C GLN A 70 -0.87 14.33 -6.03
N LEU A 71 -1.80 13.70 -5.32
CA LEU A 71 -2.29 12.37 -5.68
C LEU A 71 -3.06 12.37 -7.00
N GLN A 72 -3.92 13.37 -7.21
CA GLN A 72 -4.62 13.54 -8.49
C GLN A 72 -3.62 13.77 -9.62
N ARG A 73 -2.67 14.66 -9.39
CA ARG A 73 -1.65 14.97 -10.41
C ARG A 73 -0.82 13.75 -10.78
N LEU A 74 -0.44 12.91 -9.79
CA LEU A 74 0.24 11.65 -10.07
C LEU A 74 -0.63 10.70 -10.88
N ALA A 75 -1.92 10.58 -10.55
CA ALA A 75 -2.88 9.76 -11.28
C ALA A 75 -3.04 10.23 -12.73
N ASP A 76 -3.08 11.54 -12.97
CA ASP A 76 -3.12 12.14 -14.29
C ASP A 76 -1.84 11.84 -15.09
N GLU A 77 -0.66 11.99 -14.47
CA GLU A 77 0.64 11.63 -15.09
C GLU A 77 0.70 10.15 -15.45
N LEU A 78 0.08 9.26 -14.66
CA LEU A 78 -0.01 7.84 -14.94
C LEU A 78 -1.01 7.47 -16.04
N GLY A 79 -1.62 8.46 -16.70
CA GLY A 79 -2.55 8.24 -17.80
C GLY A 79 -4.01 8.12 -17.36
N GLY A 80 -4.39 8.78 -16.29
CA GLY A 80 -5.76 8.84 -15.77
C GLY A 80 -6.11 7.65 -14.87
N TRP A 81 -5.15 7.18 -14.08
CA TRP A 81 -5.40 6.17 -13.07
C TRP A 81 -6.44 6.65 -12.05
N GLN A 82 -7.16 5.72 -11.44
CA GLN A 82 -8.05 6.05 -10.33
C GLN A 82 -7.24 6.24 -9.04
N TYR A 83 -7.81 6.98 -8.09
CA TYR A 83 -7.13 7.23 -6.82
C TYR A 83 -8.12 7.38 -5.67
N ALA A 84 -7.62 7.17 -4.45
CA ALA A 84 -8.31 7.46 -3.20
C ALA A 84 -7.36 8.11 -2.21
N PHE A 85 -7.77 9.22 -1.62
CA PHE A 85 -7.01 9.98 -0.64
C PHE A 85 -7.65 9.89 0.75
N ALA A 86 -6.85 9.60 1.76
CA ALA A 86 -7.25 9.69 3.17
C ALA A 86 -6.49 10.84 3.83
N SER A 87 -7.16 11.98 3.98
CA SER A 87 -6.62 13.09 4.76
C SER A 87 -6.36 12.65 6.19
N ALA A 88 -5.14 12.81 6.68
CA ALA A 88 -4.80 12.61 8.09
C ALA A 88 -5.23 13.83 8.91
N PHE A 89 -4.85 15.03 8.47
CA PHE A 89 -5.19 16.29 9.13
C PHE A 89 -5.18 17.48 8.17
N PRO A 90 -5.85 18.60 8.53
CA PRO A 90 -5.72 19.87 7.81
C PRO A 90 -4.30 20.41 7.95
N PHE A 91 -3.67 20.76 6.85
CA PHE A 91 -2.30 21.26 6.85
C PHE A 91 -2.16 22.48 5.94
N ALA A 92 -1.63 23.58 6.50
CA ALA A 92 -1.27 24.81 5.78
C ALA A 92 -2.37 25.34 4.82
N GLY A 93 -3.64 25.19 5.17
CA GLY A 93 -4.78 25.67 4.37
C GLY A 93 -5.37 24.64 3.41
N GLY A 94 -4.78 23.46 3.29
CA GLY A 94 -5.29 22.30 2.60
C GLY A 94 -5.27 21.07 3.50
N ALA A 95 -4.75 19.94 2.99
CA ALA A 95 -4.66 18.69 3.75
C ALA A 95 -3.32 17.99 3.52
N TYR A 96 -3.01 17.05 4.44
CA TYR A 96 -1.89 16.12 4.36
C TYR A 96 -2.39 14.72 4.70
N GLY A 97 -1.85 13.69 4.05
CA GLY A 97 -2.27 12.32 4.30
C GLY A 97 -1.64 11.27 3.42
N ASN A 98 -2.37 10.17 3.25
CA ASN A 98 -1.97 9.01 2.47
C ASN A 98 -2.92 8.79 1.31
N GLY A 99 -2.48 8.02 0.33
CA GLY A 99 -3.33 7.68 -0.80
C GLY A 99 -2.97 6.39 -1.49
N VAL A 100 -3.85 6.00 -2.37
CA VAL A 100 -3.66 4.89 -3.32
C VAL A 100 -3.90 5.43 -4.72
N VAL A 101 -3.01 5.09 -5.67
CA VAL A 101 -3.30 5.18 -7.11
C VAL A 101 -3.45 3.78 -7.68
N SER A 102 -4.34 3.58 -8.64
CA SER A 102 -4.73 2.29 -9.17
C SER A 102 -4.97 2.32 -10.68
N ALA A 103 -4.31 1.43 -11.42
CA ALA A 103 -4.64 1.10 -12.79
C ALA A 103 -5.93 0.27 -12.89
N LEU A 104 -6.33 -0.38 -11.78
CA LEU A 104 -7.55 -1.16 -11.69
C LEU A 104 -8.73 -0.26 -11.30
N PRO A 105 -9.95 -0.56 -11.77
CA PRO A 105 -11.15 0.14 -11.32
C PRO A 105 -11.35 0.02 -9.80
N ILE A 106 -11.55 1.16 -9.13
CA ILE A 106 -11.87 1.22 -7.70
C ILE A 106 -13.38 1.13 -7.53
N GLY A 107 -13.85 0.10 -6.82
CA GLY A 107 -15.27 -0.11 -6.52
C GLY A 107 -15.73 0.66 -5.29
N GLN A 108 -14.98 0.57 -4.20
CA GLN A 108 -15.27 1.26 -2.93
C GLN A 108 -14.00 1.85 -2.32
N THR A 109 -14.18 2.90 -1.54
CA THR A 109 -13.10 3.55 -0.79
C THR A 109 -13.50 3.76 0.66
N PHE A 110 -12.52 3.62 1.58
CA PHE A 110 -12.72 3.93 3.00
C PHE A 110 -11.55 4.75 3.54
N ARG A 111 -11.83 5.55 4.52
CA ARG A 111 -10.84 6.23 5.35
C ARG A 111 -11.02 5.75 6.79
N LEU A 112 -9.98 5.14 7.35
CA LEU A 112 -9.93 4.79 8.77
C LEU A 112 -9.07 5.83 9.49
N ALA A 113 -9.66 6.62 10.39
CA ALA A 113 -8.89 7.48 11.28
C ALA A 113 -8.22 6.63 12.36
N LEU A 114 -6.96 6.90 12.65
CA LEU A 114 -6.20 6.17 13.66
C LEU A 114 -6.14 6.93 14.98
N PRO A 115 -5.95 6.24 16.13
CA PRO A 115 -5.75 6.87 17.40
C PRO A 115 -4.57 7.86 17.36
N GLN A 116 -4.77 9.02 17.96
CA GLN A 116 -3.72 10.04 18.08
C GLN A 116 -3.21 10.05 19.51
N GLY A 117 -1.91 9.95 19.69
CA GLY A 117 -1.25 10.16 20.98
C GLY A 117 -1.10 11.65 21.32
N ASP A 118 -0.80 11.96 22.56
CA ASP A 118 -0.55 13.33 22.99
C ASP A 118 0.69 13.90 22.30
N GLY A 119 0.53 15.06 21.64
CA GLY A 119 1.59 15.69 20.87
C GLY A 119 1.93 15.03 19.53
N CYS A 120 1.26 13.94 19.17
CA CYS A 120 1.45 13.22 17.91
C CYS A 120 0.63 13.83 16.77
N GLU A 121 1.03 13.54 15.53
CA GLU A 121 0.25 13.91 14.35
C GLU A 121 -0.94 12.95 14.18
N PRO A 122 -2.12 13.44 13.76
CA PRO A 122 -3.21 12.56 13.35
C PRO A 122 -2.78 11.68 12.17
N ARG A 123 -3.19 10.40 12.20
CA ARG A 123 -2.91 9.41 11.15
C ARG A 123 -4.19 8.81 10.61
N SER A 124 -4.13 8.29 9.38
CA SER A 124 -5.25 7.62 8.74
C SER A 124 -4.78 6.52 7.81
N VAL A 125 -5.71 5.63 7.45
CA VAL A 125 -5.50 4.61 6.40
C VAL A 125 -6.39 4.96 5.22
N ALA A 126 -5.82 4.97 4.01
CA ALA A 126 -6.56 4.98 2.75
C ALA A 126 -6.80 3.55 2.30
N ILE A 127 -8.04 3.15 2.04
CA ILE A 127 -8.40 1.78 1.68
C ILE A 127 -9.23 1.81 0.40
N VAL A 128 -8.88 0.97 -0.56
CA VAL A 128 -9.62 0.77 -1.80
C VAL A 128 -10.00 -0.70 -1.95
N GLU A 129 -11.23 -0.95 -2.43
CA GLU A 129 -11.67 -2.26 -2.88
C GLU A 129 -11.73 -2.28 -4.40
N THR A 130 -11.07 -3.24 -5.01
CA THR A 130 -11.10 -3.50 -6.46
C THR A 130 -11.78 -4.85 -6.74
N ASP A 131 -11.93 -5.19 -8.01
CA ASP A 131 -12.37 -6.54 -8.39
C ASP A 131 -11.29 -7.61 -8.11
N ARG A 132 -10.05 -7.20 -7.82
CA ARG A 132 -8.89 -8.08 -7.66
C ARG A 132 -8.39 -8.22 -6.21
N CYS A 133 -8.42 -7.15 -5.43
CA CYS A 133 -7.93 -7.13 -4.05
C CYS A 133 -8.53 -5.97 -3.25
N VAL A 134 -8.36 -6.03 -1.93
CA VAL A 134 -8.42 -4.87 -1.05
C VAL A 134 -6.99 -4.37 -0.85
N PHE A 135 -6.76 -3.07 -1.01
CA PHE A 135 -5.44 -2.48 -0.94
C PHE A 135 -5.45 -1.22 -0.07
N ALA A 136 -4.55 -1.15 0.90
CA ALA A 136 -4.54 -0.08 1.89
C ALA A 136 -3.17 0.58 1.99
N SER A 137 -3.17 1.92 2.14
CA SER A 137 -2.01 2.76 2.40
C SER A 137 -2.09 3.35 3.80
N VAL A 138 -1.07 3.14 4.62
CA VAL A 138 -0.97 3.65 5.99
C VAL A 138 0.38 4.31 6.21
N HIS A 139 0.40 5.34 7.06
CA HIS A 139 1.61 5.93 7.63
C HIS A 139 1.38 6.04 9.13
N LEU A 140 2.06 5.19 9.92
CA LEU A 140 1.94 5.19 11.37
C LEU A 140 2.69 6.37 11.98
N ASP A 141 2.38 6.66 13.23
CA ASP A 141 3.08 7.69 13.98
C ASP A 141 4.53 7.29 14.28
N PHE A 142 5.42 8.27 14.33
CA PHE A 142 6.85 8.07 14.62
C PHE A 142 7.25 8.50 16.04
N MET A 143 6.32 9.12 16.79
CA MET A 143 6.56 9.61 18.14
C MET A 143 6.36 8.52 19.19
N GLY A 144 7.46 7.92 19.65
CA GLY A 144 7.44 6.88 20.68
C GLY A 144 6.78 5.55 20.22
N GLU A 145 6.38 4.70 21.16
CA GLU A 145 5.80 3.38 20.87
C GLU A 145 4.28 3.31 21.12
N GLU A 146 3.73 4.13 22.00
CA GLU A 146 2.32 3.99 22.45
C GLU A 146 1.33 4.28 21.32
N ALA A 147 1.50 5.40 20.60
CA ALA A 147 0.61 5.79 19.53
C ALA A 147 0.63 4.79 18.36
N PRO A 148 1.79 4.44 17.75
CA PRO A 148 1.81 3.48 16.65
C PRO A 148 1.35 2.08 17.08
N LEU A 149 1.56 1.66 18.34
CA LEU A 149 1.05 0.40 18.86
C LEU A 149 -0.50 0.40 18.96
N ALA A 150 -1.09 1.48 19.43
CA ALA A 150 -2.56 1.64 19.46
C ALA A 150 -3.13 1.68 18.03
N GLN A 151 -2.42 2.32 17.10
CA GLN A 151 -2.78 2.36 15.68
C GLN A 151 -2.75 0.96 15.04
N ALA A 152 -1.70 0.18 15.29
CA ALA A 152 -1.58 -1.20 14.82
C ALA A 152 -2.72 -2.10 15.33
N LYS A 153 -3.06 -1.99 16.62
CA LYS A 153 -4.19 -2.74 17.20
C LYS A 153 -5.52 -2.40 16.54
N LEU A 154 -5.83 -1.12 16.35
CA LEU A 154 -7.07 -0.71 15.67
C LEU A 154 -7.11 -1.21 14.23
N ILE A 155 -5.99 -1.16 13.50
CA ILE A 155 -5.88 -1.71 12.13
C ILE A 155 -6.22 -3.20 12.14
N ASN A 156 -5.62 -3.98 13.04
CA ASN A 156 -5.90 -5.40 13.17
C ASN A 156 -7.40 -5.67 13.42
N GLU A 157 -7.98 -5.00 14.39
CA GLU A 157 -9.39 -5.15 14.76
C GLU A 157 -10.31 -4.79 13.57
N TRP A 158 -10.08 -3.65 12.92
CA TRP A 158 -10.92 -3.17 11.84
C TRP A 158 -10.87 -4.07 10.61
N PHE A 159 -9.67 -4.51 10.22
CA PHE A 159 -9.51 -5.37 9.05
C PHE A 159 -10.01 -6.79 9.29
N LEU A 160 -9.80 -7.38 10.49
CA LEU A 160 -10.38 -8.67 10.85
C LEU A 160 -11.91 -8.65 10.85
N ALA A 161 -12.51 -7.62 11.45
CA ALA A 161 -13.96 -7.50 11.49
C ALA A 161 -14.60 -7.39 10.10
N ARG A 162 -13.89 -6.79 9.13
CA ARG A 162 -14.44 -6.52 7.80
C ARG A 162 -14.05 -7.55 6.75
N TYR A 163 -12.86 -8.11 6.82
CA TYR A 163 -12.26 -8.90 5.74
C TYR A 163 -11.80 -10.31 6.16
N SER A 164 -12.12 -10.77 7.35
CA SER A 164 -11.85 -12.17 7.70
C SER A 164 -12.66 -13.11 6.81
N GLY A 165 -11.97 -14.09 6.18
CA GLY A 165 -12.58 -15.00 5.21
C GLY A 165 -12.84 -14.38 3.82
N HIS A 166 -12.28 -13.19 3.54
CA HIS A 166 -12.48 -12.53 2.25
C HIS A 166 -11.88 -13.33 1.09
N GLU A 167 -12.63 -13.46 0.00
CA GLU A 167 -12.28 -14.29 -1.17
C GLU A 167 -11.17 -13.70 -2.05
N LYS A 168 -10.78 -12.44 -1.81
CA LYS A 168 -9.69 -11.74 -2.50
C LYS A 168 -8.57 -11.42 -1.51
N PRO A 169 -7.32 -11.26 -1.97
CA PRO A 169 -6.24 -10.77 -1.13
C PRO A 169 -6.56 -9.42 -0.49
N VAL A 170 -6.13 -9.23 0.75
CA VAL A 170 -6.21 -7.97 1.48
C VAL A 170 -4.80 -7.56 1.85
N LEU A 171 -4.35 -6.43 1.31
CA LEU A 171 -2.98 -5.95 1.44
C LEU A 171 -2.94 -4.65 2.26
N LEU A 172 -2.01 -4.56 3.20
CA LEU A 172 -1.68 -3.36 3.97
C LEU A 172 -0.24 -2.95 3.66
N CYS A 173 -0.07 -1.72 3.16
CA CYS A 173 1.19 -1.20 2.69
C CYS A 173 1.47 0.15 3.34
N GLY A 174 2.74 0.49 3.54
CA GLY A 174 3.09 1.84 3.99
C GLY A 174 4.32 1.89 4.89
N ASP A 175 4.57 3.10 5.35
CA ASP A 175 5.57 3.44 6.33
C ASP A 175 5.01 3.19 7.75
N MET A 176 5.54 2.17 8.40
CA MET A 176 5.13 1.79 9.76
C MET A 176 5.94 2.54 10.83
N ASN A 177 6.94 3.34 10.45
CA ASN A 177 7.84 4.04 11.37
C ASN A 177 8.39 3.13 12.49
N SER A 178 8.53 1.85 12.20
CA SER A 178 8.82 0.81 13.19
C SER A 178 9.74 -0.26 12.63
N LEU A 179 10.77 -0.62 13.41
CA LEU A 179 11.73 -1.65 13.02
C LEU A 179 11.12 -3.06 13.09
N PRO A 180 11.66 -4.05 12.35
CA PRO A 180 11.10 -5.39 12.22
C PRO A 180 10.80 -6.12 13.53
N ASN A 181 11.57 -5.86 14.58
CA ASN A 181 11.42 -6.53 15.88
C ASN A 181 10.71 -5.67 16.93
N SER A 182 10.06 -4.58 16.51
CA SER A 182 9.33 -3.70 17.42
C SER A 182 8.01 -4.33 17.88
N PRO A 183 7.44 -3.89 19.01
CA PRO A 183 6.10 -4.29 19.44
C PRO A 183 5.02 -3.98 18.41
N VAL A 184 5.17 -2.91 17.64
CA VAL A 184 4.26 -2.49 16.57
C VAL A 184 4.20 -3.53 15.46
N ILE A 185 5.37 -3.91 14.91
CA ILE A 185 5.44 -4.91 13.83
C ILE A 185 5.00 -6.28 14.35
N SER A 186 5.41 -6.68 15.56
CA SER A 186 4.96 -7.93 16.19
C SER A 186 3.43 -7.97 16.32
N THR A 187 2.79 -6.86 16.71
CA THR A 187 1.32 -6.76 16.80
C THR A 187 0.66 -6.88 15.42
N LEU A 188 1.20 -6.24 14.39
CA LEU A 188 0.69 -6.43 13.03
C LEU A 188 0.85 -7.89 12.59
N GLU A 189 1.99 -8.51 12.85
CA GLU A 189 2.30 -9.89 12.46
C GLU A 189 1.45 -10.95 13.19
N GLU A 190 0.71 -10.64 14.25
CA GLU A 190 -0.31 -11.54 14.80
C GLU A 190 -1.39 -11.88 13.76
N VAL A 191 -1.78 -10.89 12.95
CA VAL A 191 -2.90 -10.92 12.01
C VAL A 191 -2.45 -10.95 10.55
N TRP A 192 -1.31 -10.33 10.24
CA TRP A 192 -0.78 -10.16 8.89
C TRP A 192 0.45 -11.02 8.65
N GLU A 193 0.60 -11.50 7.43
CA GLU A 193 1.83 -12.07 6.90
C GLU A 193 2.64 -10.96 6.22
N ARG A 194 3.88 -10.77 6.64
CA ARG A 194 4.79 -9.84 5.97
C ARG A 194 5.28 -10.44 4.66
N LEU A 195 5.10 -9.72 3.56
CA LEU A 195 5.50 -10.13 2.22
C LEU A 195 6.78 -9.43 1.76
N SER A 196 7.03 -8.22 2.26
CA SER A 196 8.20 -7.41 1.90
C SER A 196 9.50 -7.97 2.48
N PRO A 197 10.65 -7.79 1.80
CA PRO A 197 11.95 -8.19 2.33
C PRO A 197 12.36 -7.30 3.52
N LEU A 198 13.22 -7.84 4.39
CA LEU A 198 13.85 -7.09 5.49
C LEU A 198 15.11 -6.38 4.98
N SER A 199 14.93 -5.44 4.07
CA SER A 199 15.99 -4.58 3.56
C SER A 199 15.75 -3.14 4.02
N PHE A 200 16.80 -2.36 4.10
CA PHE A 200 16.67 -0.95 4.48
C PHE A 200 15.86 -0.17 3.46
N THR A 201 14.90 0.60 3.96
CA THR A 201 14.03 1.47 3.16
C THR A 201 14.22 2.94 3.49
N PHE A 202 14.90 3.27 4.58
CA PHE A 202 15.18 4.62 5.08
C PHE A 202 16.60 4.69 5.71
N SER A 203 17.39 5.79 5.58
CA SER A 203 17.22 6.84 4.60
C SER A 203 17.94 6.50 3.31
N THR A 204 17.58 7.15 2.18
CA THR A 204 18.27 6.92 0.90
C THR A 204 19.71 7.41 0.88
N GLU A 205 20.06 8.42 1.70
CA GLU A 205 21.44 8.94 1.81
C GLU A 205 22.34 8.05 2.68
N ASP A 206 21.78 7.46 3.76
CA ASP A 206 22.47 6.54 4.66
C ASP A 206 21.50 5.43 5.09
N PRO A 207 21.35 4.35 4.30
CA PRO A 207 20.37 3.31 4.56
C PRO A 207 20.64 2.56 5.86
N HIS A 208 19.73 2.67 6.86
CA HIS A 208 19.92 2.11 8.19
C HIS A 208 18.65 1.53 8.84
N ALA A 209 17.45 1.78 8.25
CA ALA A 209 16.19 1.33 8.83
C ALA A 209 15.30 0.64 7.77
N CYS A 210 14.66 -0.47 8.16
CA CYS A 210 13.58 -1.10 7.45
C CYS A 210 12.27 -0.70 8.15
N ILE A 211 11.52 0.24 7.59
CA ILE A 211 10.31 0.80 8.18
C ILE A 211 9.11 0.82 7.24
N ASP A 212 9.33 0.55 5.95
CA ASP A 212 8.28 0.42 4.95
C ASP A 212 7.99 -1.06 4.65
N TYR A 213 6.70 -1.43 4.67
CA TYR A 213 6.30 -2.82 4.55
C TYR A 213 5.10 -3.01 3.63
N ILE A 214 4.96 -4.26 3.16
CA ILE A 214 3.75 -4.78 2.51
C ILE A 214 3.37 -6.08 3.22
N PHE A 215 2.13 -6.13 3.71
CA PHE A 215 1.55 -7.25 4.42
C PHE A 215 0.32 -7.80 3.69
N SER A 216 0.00 -9.08 3.92
CA SER A 216 -1.25 -9.74 3.52
C SER A 216 -2.02 -10.22 4.74
N LEU A 217 -3.33 -10.01 4.78
CA LEU A 217 -4.20 -10.48 5.86
C LEU A 217 -4.27 -12.01 5.84
N LYS A 218 -3.81 -12.67 6.91
CA LYS A 218 -3.73 -14.14 7.00
C LYS A 218 -5.08 -14.86 6.86
N SER A 219 -6.15 -14.18 7.30
CA SER A 219 -7.51 -14.72 7.26
C SER A 219 -8.27 -14.45 5.96
N ALA A 220 -7.65 -13.81 4.97
CA ALA A 220 -8.20 -13.58 3.64
C ALA A 220 -7.61 -14.58 2.61
N ALA A 221 -7.94 -14.39 1.31
CA ALA A 221 -7.36 -15.23 0.25
C ALA A 221 -5.83 -15.14 0.27
N PRO A 222 -5.12 -16.29 0.26
CA PRO A 222 -3.67 -16.33 0.32
C PRO A 222 -3.03 -15.80 -0.97
N VAL A 223 -1.82 -15.27 -0.84
CA VAL A 223 -1.01 -14.82 -1.96
C VAL A 223 0.33 -15.57 -1.99
N LYS A 224 0.91 -15.68 -3.17
CA LYS A 224 2.28 -16.17 -3.36
C LYS A 224 3.15 -15.04 -3.92
N VAL A 225 4.17 -14.64 -3.20
CA VAL A 225 5.17 -13.69 -3.69
C VAL A 225 6.01 -14.35 -4.78
N THR A 226 6.05 -13.74 -5.96
CA THR A 226 6.88 -14.19 -7.10
C THR A 226 8.09 -13.28 -7.29
N GLU A 227 8.01 -12.03 -6.86
CA GLU A 227 9.12 -11.08 -6.85
C GLU A 227 8.95 -10.13 -5.65
N ALA A 228 10.04 -9.81 -4.93
CA ALA A 228 10.05 -8.86 -3.83
C ALA A 228 11.37 -8.10 -3.83
N ARG A 229 11.30 -6.77 -3.88
CA ARG A 229 12.47 -5.89 -3.93
C ARG A 229 12.25 -4.59 -3.18
N VAL A 230 13.30 -4.05 -2.59
CA VAL A 230 13.45 -2.62 -2.30
C VAL A 230 14.16 -2.00 -3.51
N LEU A 231 13.56 -0.99 -4.11
CA LEU A 231 14.07 -0.35 -5.33
C LEU A 231 15.08 0.72 -4.96
N THR A 232 16.36 0.36 -4.88
CA THR A 232 17.46 1.30 -4.55
C THR A 232 18.02 2.00 -5.77
N GLU A 233 17.99 1.35 -6.95
CA GLU A 233 18.48 1.92 -8.20
C GLU A 233 17.44 2.86 -8.82
N GLY A 234 17.86 4.08 -9.17
CA GLY A 234 17.02 5.07 -9.83
C GLY A 234 16.00 5.79 -8.93
N SER A 235 15.95 5.49 -7.62
CA SER A 235 15.02 6.11 -6.67
C SER A 235 15.68 6.93 -5.56
N GLY A 236 17.01 6.84 -5.40
CA GLY A 236 17.74 7.40 -4.25
C GLY A 236 17.69 8.92 -4.08
N ASN A 237 17.19 9.67 -5.06
CA ASN A 237 17.02 11.13 -5.01
C ASN A 237 15.56 11.57 -5.29
N LEU A 238 14.61 10.64 -5.23
CA LEU A 238 13.19 10.94 -5.44
C LEU A 238 12.46 11.15 -4.12
N SER A 239 12.90 10.49 -3.05
CA SER A 239 12.45 10.60 -1.66
C SER A 239 13.57 10.19 -0.73
N ASP A 240 13.46 10.47 0.56
CA ASP A 240 14.33 9.92 1.61
C ASP A 240 13.99 8.45 1.96
N HIS A 241 12.96 7.88 1.37
CA HIS A 241 12.65 6.45 1.43
C HIS A 241 12.89 5.76 0.08
N PHE A 242 13.21 4.46 0.13
CA PHE A 242 13.19 3.59 -1.03
C PHE A 242 11.83 2.90 -1.18
N PRO A 243 11.28 2.79 -2.42
CA PRO A 243 10.04 2.05 -2.64
C PRO A 243 10.20 0.56 -2.39
N VAL A 244 9.17 -0.07 -1.86
CA VAL A 244 9.02 -1.53 -1.75
C VAL A 244 8.11 -2.03 -2.85
N PHE A 245 8.57 -2.98 -3.66
CA PHE A 245 7.86 -3.52 -4.81
C PHE A 245 7.66 -5.03 -4.68
N LEU A 246 6.46 -5.51 -5.00
CA LEU A 246 6.13 -6.93 -5.05
C LEU A 246 5.36 -7.30 -6.32
N LYS A 247 5.61 -8.53 -6.83
CA LYS A 247 4.67 -9.25 -7.68
C LYS A 247 4.09 -10.43 -6.94
N LEU A 248 2.79 -10.60 -7.05
CA LEU A 248 2.00 -11.57 -6.31
C LEU A 248 1.18 -12.42 -7.27
N ARG A 249 0.94 -13.70 -6.90
CA ARG A 249 -0.06 -14.59 -7.52
C ARG A 249 -1.08 -15.02 -6.48
N TYR A 250 -2.34 -15.17 -6.91
CA TYR A 250 -3.46 -15.62 -6.07
C TYR A 250 -4.52 -16.32 -6.90
#